data_1b434ef6ad6e290aa2e88fccf64ecc4e
#
_entry.id   1b434ef6ad6e290aa2e88fccf64ecc4e
#
_cell.length_a   1.000
_cell.length_b   1.000
_cell.length_c   1.000
_cell.angle_alpha   90.00
_cell.angle_beta   90.00
_cell.angle_gamma   90.00
#
_symmetry.space_group_name_H-M   'P 1'
#
loop_
_entity.id
_entity.type
_entity.pdbx_description
1 polymer ?
#
loop_
_entity_poly.entity_id
_entity_poly.type
_entity_poly.pdbx_seq_one_letter_code
_entity_poly.pdbx_strand_id
1 'polypeptide(L)'
;MKNIYLISTGGTIACVPTDNGLKPELSARELLNLVRGETSNCAGSTCEGAKQCSVFGNVHCVDLFSMDSSNIQPEEWITIAEAINQYADKCDGIVLTHGTDTMAYTASMLSFMLAGIRIPVVLTGAQYPAVYPDSDGRRNLENAIIAATALTGGVYICFGNSLMLGCRAVKTRTTSLNAFESINYPYIGTVSDGRMLALHLSLIHISE
;
A
#
# COMPACT_ATOMS: atom_id res chain seq x y z
N MET A 1 -6.71 4.08 18.94
CA MET A 1 -5.83 4.37 17.80
C MET A 1 -5.66 3.06 17.06
N LYS A 2 -5.81 3.02 15.71
CA LYS A 2 -5.70 1.75 14.98
C LYS A 2 -4.24 1.33 14.79
N ASN A 3 -3.99 0.02 14.85
CA ASN A 3 -2.69 -0.59 14.59
C ASN A 3 -2.63 -1.06 13.14
N ILE A 4 -1.70 -0.53 12.35
CA ILE A 4 -1.50 -0.90 10.94
C ILE A 4 -0.14 -1.56 10.78
N TYR A 5 -0.07 -2.64 10.01
CA TYR A 5 1.21 -3.20 9.58
C TYR A 5 1.51 -2.73 8.16
N LEU A 6 2.69 -2.16 7.99
CA LEU A 6 3.27 -1.82 6.68
C LEU A 6 4.28 -2.89 6.32
N ILE A 7 3.94 -3.70 5.33
CA ILE A 7 4.79 -4.79 4.81
C ILE A 7 5.41 -4.32 3.49
N SER A 8 6.73 -4.34 3.40
CA SER A 8 7.45 -4.00 2.16
C SER A 8 7.87 -5.26 1.41
N THR A 9 7.61 -5.26 0.09
CA THR A 9 8.08 -6.29 -0.85
C THR A 9 9.00 -5.72 -1.95
N GLY A 10 9.41 -4.46 -1.83
CA GLY A 10 10.23 -3.77 -2.81
C GLY A 10 9.40 -2.97 -3.81
N GLY A 11 9.69 -3.13 -5.10
CA GLY A 11 9.07 -2.36 -6.19
C GLY A 11 9.62 -0.94 -6.32
N THR A 12 9.15 -0.21 -7.34
CA THR A 12 9.63 1.15 -7.68
C THR A 12 9.51 2.13 -6.52
N ILE A 13 8.47 2.01 -5.69
CA ILE A 13 8.28 2.89 -4.53
C ILE A 13 9.46 2.86 -3.57
N ALA A 14 10.10 1.69 -3.42
CA ALA A 14 11.25 1.46 -2.54
C ALA A 14 12.61 1.67 -3.24
N CYS A 15 12.62 2.07 -4.53
CA CYS A 15 13.86 2.23 -5.27
C CYS A 15 14.64 3.47 -4.85
N VAL A 16 15.95 3.32 -4.88
CA VAL A 16 16.92 4.42 -4.81
C VAL A 16 17.81 4.40 -6.06
N PRO A 17 18.32 5.57 -6.50
CA PRO A 17 19.28 5.62 -7.58
C PRO A 17 20.62 5.02 -7.13
N THR A 18 21.19 4.12 -7.94
CA THR A 18 22.51 3.53 -7.75
C THR A 18 23.31 3.67 -9.03
N ASP A 19 24.61 3.40 -8.99
CA ASP A 19 25.49 3.43 -10.19
C ASP A 19 25.01 2.47 -11.30
N ASN A 20 24.24 1.44 -10.95
CA ASN A 20 23.71 0.42 -11.85
C ASN A 20 22.20 0.58 -12.14
N GLY A 21 21.64 1.77 -11.94
CA GLY A 21 20.21 2.04 -12.12
C GLY A 21 19.41 2.06 -10.80
N LEU A 22 18.10 1.94 -10.91
CA LEU A 22 17.20 1.94 -9.74
C LEU A 22 17.19 0.57 -9.08
N LYS A 23 17.36 0.53 -7.75
CA LYS A 23 17.24 -0.70 -6.96
C LYS A 23 16.30 -0.50 -5.77
N PRO A 24 15.43 -1.47 -5.46
CA PRO A 24 14.53 -1.39 -4.31
C PRO A 24 15.30 -1.68 -3.02
N GLU A 25 15.82 -0.63 -2.38
CA GLU A 25 16.67 -0.71 -1.18
C GLU A 25 16.03 -0.05 0.05
N LEU A 26 14.95 0.76 -0.12
CA LEU A 26 14.28 1.37 1.03
C LEU A 26 13.48 0.34 1.82
N SER A 27 13.70 0.33 3.13
CA SER A 27 12.90 -0.41 4.09
C SER A 27 11.50 0.21 4.27
N ALA A 28 10.57 -0.58 4.82
CA ALA A 28 9.24 -0.10 5.20
C ALA A 28 9.31 1.09 6.18
N ARG A 29 10.30 1.09 7.08
CA ARG A 29 10.53 2.18 8.03
C ARG A 29 10.96 3.47 7.34
N GLU A 30 11.88 3.40 6.39
CA GLU A 30 12.35 4.56 5.63
C GLU A 30 11.22 5.12 4.76
N LEU A 31 10.42 4.26 4.11
CA LEU A 31 9.23 4.68 3.37
C LEU A 31 8.25 5.43 4.27
N LEU A 32 7.98 4.92 5.46
CA LEU A 32 7.10 5.58 6.44
C LEU A 32 7.63 6.94 6.87
N ASN A 33 8.95 7.06 7.11
CA ASN A 33 9.59 8.32 7.50
C ASN A 33 9.48 9.37 6.37
N LEU A 34 9.62 8.96 5.10
CA LEU A 34 9.42 9.85 3.95
C LEU A 34 8.00 10.43 3.90
N VAL A 35 6.99 9.61 4.23
CA VAL A 35 5.59 10.06 4.28
C VAL A 35 5.34 11.01 5.46
N ARG A 36 5.97 10.76 6.60
CA ARG A 36 5.87 11.61 7.80
C ARG A 36 6.65 12.92 7.70
N GLY A 37 7.48 13.08 6.67
CA GLY A 37 8.38 14.23 6.53
C GLY A 37 9.55 14.19 7.54
N GLU A 38 9.80 13.04 8.16
CA GLU A 38 10.93 12.84 9.07
C GLU A 38 12.18 12.53 8.24
N THR A 39 12.98 13.54 7.94
CA THR A 39 14.31 13.32 7.37
C THR A 39 15.27 12.82 8.47
N SER A 40 16.19 11.92 8.11
CA SER A 40 17.11 11.19 9.00
C SER A 40 18.04 12.06 9.89
N ASN A 41 17.89 13.38 9.89
CA ASN A 41 18.76 14.32 10.59
C ASN A 41 18.07 15.14 11.71
N CYS A 42 16.84 14.80 12.13
CA CYS A 42 16.18 15.51 13.21
C CYS A 42 16.36 14.81 14.55
N ALA A 43 17.61 14.68 15.00
CA ALA A 43 17.90 14.53 16.41
C ALA A 43 17.84 15.93 17.07
N GLY A 44 16.68 16.29 17.61
CA GLY A 44 16.58 17.39 18.59
C GLY A 44 16.00 18.73 18.15
N SER A 45 15.04 18.80 17.23
CA SER A 45 14.25 20.01 17.07
C SER A 45 12.75 19.70 16.97
N THR A 46 11.97 20.45 17.76
CA THR A 46 10.51 20.46 17.73
C THR A 46 10.02 20.88 16.34
N CYS A 47 9.66 19.91 15.52
CA CYS A 47 9.12 20.17 14.19
C CYS A 47 7.69 20.73 14.33
N GLU A 48 7.44 21.96 13.88
CA GLU A 48 6.11 22.57 13.77
C GLU A 48 5.19 21.91 12.72
N GLY A 49 5.51 20.68 12.28
CA GLY A 49 4.73 19.83 11.37
C GLY A 49 3.88 18.74 12.03
N ALA A 50 3.76 18.73 13.35
CA ALA A 50 3.13 17.66 14.14
C ALA A 50 1.61 17.44 13.93
N LYS A 51 0.95 18.15 13.01
CA LYS A 51 -0.49 17.97 12.74
C LYS A 51 -0.84 16.71 11.92
N GLN A 52 0.14 16.06 11.29
CA GLN A 52 -0.09 14.89 10.42
C GLN A 52 0.07 13.53 11.13
N CYS A 53 0.74 13.49 12.28
CA CYS A 53 0.98 12.23 13.02
C CYS A 53 -0.29 11.57 13.60
N SER A 54 -1.38 12.31 13.80
CA SER A 54 -2.61 11.76 14.40
C SER A 54 -3.45 10.91 13.43
N VAL A 55 -3.25 11.05 12.12
CA VAL A 55 -4.05 10.37 11.08
C VAL A 55 -3.58 8.93 10.85
N PHE A 56 -2.29 8.66 11.03
CA PHE A 56 -1.70 7.36 10.67
C PHE A 56 -1.84 6.25 11.71
N GLY A 57 -2.30 6.54 12.92
CA GLY A 57 -2.34 5.52 13.96
C GLY A 57 -0.92 5.02 14.35
N ASN A 58 -0.88 3.79 14.87
CA ASN A 58 0.37 3.11 15.18
C ASN A 58 0.76 2.22 13.99
N VAL A 59 1.86 2.54 13.28
CA VAL A 59 2.31 1.79 12.11
C VAL A 59 3.54 0.95 12.46
N HIS A 60 3.40 -0.37 12.35
CA HIS A 60 4.46 -1.35 12.51
C HIS A 60 5.04 -1.71 11.15
N CYS A 61 6.36 -1.62 10.99
CA CYS A 61 7.04 -1.86 9.73
C CYS A 61 7.65 -3.26 9.69
N VAL A 62 7.47 -3.95 8.58
CA VAL A 62 7.99 -5.29 8.29
C VAL A 62 8.59 -5.28 6.88
N ASP A 63 9.86 -5.65 6.76
CA ASP A 63 10.48 -5.89 5.47
C ASP A 63 10.40 -7.39 5.19
N LEU A 64 9.63 -7.78 4.18
CA LEU A 64 9.42 -9.18 3.82
C LEU A 64 10.49 -9.65 2.85
N PHE A 65 10.61 -8.93 1.74
CA PHE A 65 11.69 -9.07 0.76
C PHE A 65 11.81 -7.77 -0.06
N SER A 66 12.85 -7.68 -0.90
CA SER A 66 13.07 -6.52 -1.76
C SER A 66 13.27 -7.01 -3.19
N MET A 67 12.21 -6.91 -4.01
CA MET A 67 12.18 -7.49 -5.35
C MET A 67 11.52 -6.55 -6.36
N ASP A 68 11.98 -6.62 -7.61
CA ASP A 68 11.21 -6.10 -8.74
C ASP A 68 10.00 -7.01 -8.96
N SER A 69 8.81 -6.40 -9.08
CA SER A 69 7.57 -7.18 -9.20
C SER A 69 7.49 -8.06 -10.42
N SER A 70 8.24 -7.77 -11.48
CA SER A 70 8.35 -8.65 -12.67
C SER A 70 8.96 -10.01 -12.35
N ASN A 71 9.67 -10.14 -11.23
CA ASN A 71 10.28 -11.39 -10.78
C ASN A 71 9.42 -12.17 -9.77
N ILE A 72 8.28 -11.63 -9.36
CA ILE A 72 7.37 -12.29 -8.41
C ILE A 72 6.74 -13.53 -9.06
N GLN A 73 6.87 -14.65 -8.38
CA GLN A 73 6.35 -15.96 -8.75
C GLN A 73 5.25 -16.39 -7.75
N PRO A 74 4.55 -17.50 -7.96
CA PRO A 74 3.53 -18.01 -7.04
C PRO A 74 4.03 -18.23 -5.60
N GLU A 75 5.31 -18.55 -5.43
CA GLU A 75 5.96 -18.77 -4.13
C GLU A 75 5.99 -17.50 -3.29
N GLU A 76 6.21 -16.34 -3.92
CA GLU A 76 6.16 -15.04 -3.23
C GLU A 76 4.74 -14.70 -2.80
N TRP A 77 3.71 -15.08 -3.56
CA TRP A 77 2.31 -14.88 -3.13
C TRP A 77 1.99 -15.69 -1.88
N ILE A 78 2.51 -16.93 -1.78
CA ILE A 78 2.36 -17.75 -0.57
C ILE A 78 3.05 -17.08 0.61
N THR A 79 4.30 -16.63 0.43
CA THR A 79 5.07 -15.94 1.45
C THR A 79 4.35 -14.66 1.95
N ILE A 80 3.78 -13.88 1.02
CA ILE A 80 3.00 -12.67 1.36
C ILE A 80 1.74 -13.05 2.14
N ALA A 81 0.99 -14.06 1.70
CA ALA A 81 -0.23 -14.51 2.36
C ALA A 81 0.04 -15.04 3.78
N GLU A 82 1.13 -15.80 3.97
CA GLU A 82 1.56 -16.28 5.29
C GLU A 82 1.94 -15.13 6.22
N ALA A 83 2.70 -14.14 5.72
CA ALA A 83 3.03 -12.94 6.49
C ALA A 83 1.78 -12.16 6.90
N ILE A 84 0.82 -11.98 5.98
CA ILE A 84 -0.45 -11.32 6.28
C ILE A 84 -1.21 -12.08 7.38
N ASN A 85 -1.36 -13.40 7.26
CA ASN A 85 -2.04 -14.22 8.25
C ASN A 85 -1.36 -14.18 9.63
N GLN A 86 -0.02 -14.12 9.67
CA GLN A 86 0.75 -14.00 10.92
C GLN A 86 0.41 -12.74 11.71
N TYR A 87 0.07 -11.64 11.01
CA TYR A 87 -0.20 -10.35 11.64
C TYR A 87 -1.69 -10.00 11.72
N ALA A 88 -2.58 -10.73 11.02
CA ALA A 88 -3.99 -10.41 10.91
C ALA A 88 -4.72 -10.28 12.25
N ASP A 89 -4.40 -11.13 13.22
CA ASP A 89 -5.02 -11.09 14.56
C ASP A 89 -4.41 -10.02 15.48
N LYS A 90 -3.35 -9.33 15.04
CA LYS A 90 -2.59 -8.37 15.84
C LYS A 90 -2.80 -6.92 15.41
N CYS A 91 -3.56 -6.69 14.34
CA CYS A 91 -3.73 -5.36 13.76
C CYS A 91 -5.15 -5.12 13.24
N ASP A 92 -5.41 -3.85 12.95
CA ASP A 92 -6.69 -3.39 12.39
C ASP A 92 -6.65 -3.30 10.85
N GLY A 93 -5.46 -3.44 10.24
CA GLY A 93 -5.28 -3.41 8.78
C GLY A 93 -3.82 -3.58 8.39
N ILE A 94 -3.62 -3.96 7.14
CA ILE A 94 -2.29 -4.16 6.54
C ILE A 94 -2.17 -3.31 5.28
N VAL A 95 -1.03 -2.65 5.11
CA VAL A 95 -0.61 -2.00 3.87
C VAL A 95 0.56 -2.80 3.31
N LEU A 96 0.49 -3.15 2.03
CA LEU A 96 1.54 -3.88 1.31
C LEU A 96 2.10 -2.97 0.21
N THR A 97 3.39 -2.60 0.30
CA THR A 97 4.05 -1.93 -0.83
C THR A 97 4.53 -2.96 -1.85
N HIS A 98 4.31 -2.67 -3.13
CA HIS A 98 4.53 -3.63 -4.21
C HIS A 98 4.92 -2.90 -5.51
N GLY A 99 5.66 -3.56 -6.39
CA GLY A 99 5.92 -3.04 -7.72
C GLY A 99 4.66 -3.04 -8.59
N THR A 100 4.49 -2.02 -9.42
CA THR A 100 3.23 -1.79 -10.14
C THR A 100 2.93 -2.80 -11.25
N ASP A 101 3.94 -3.48 -11.81
CA ASP A 101 3.76 -4.32 -13.00
C ASP A 101 2.92 -5.57 -12.73
N THR A 102 3.09 -6.18 -11.57
CA THR A 102 2.34 -7.38 -11.19
C THR A 102 1.43 -7.18 -9.99
N MET A 103 1.29 -5.96 -9.46
CA MET A 103 0.46 -5.66 -8.29
C MET A 103 -1.00 -6.11 -8.47
N ALA A 104 -1.58 -5.95 -9.65
CA ALA A 104 -2.95 -6.40 -9.94
C ALA A 104 -3.09 -7.94 -9.85
N TYR A 105 -2.09 -8.67 -10.31
CA TYR A 105 -2.07 -10.14 -10.21
C TYR A 105 -1.91 -10.59 -8.77
N THR A 106 -0.97 -9.99 -8.04
CA THR A 106 -0.77 -10.26 -6.62
C THR A 106 -2.03 -9.94 -5.81
N ALA A 107 -2.66 -8.80 -6.04
CA ALA A 107 -3.90 -8.42 -5.34
C ALA A 107 -5.06 -9.38 -5.66
N SER A 108 -5.16 -9.83 -6.92
CA SER A 108 -6.15 -10.82 -7.32
C SER A 108 -5.92 -12.16 -6.62
N MET A 109 -4.70 -12.68 -6.64
CA MET A 109 -4.35 -13.95 -5.97
C MET A 109 -4.59 -13.86 -4.46
N LEU A 110 -4.15 -12.79 -3.81
CA LEU A 110 -4.38 -12.59 -2.38
C LEU A 110 -5.87 -12.50 -2.04
N SER A 111 -6.72 -11.97 -2.95
CA SER A 111 -8.17 -11.93 -2.75
C SER A 111 -8.78 -13.33 -2.61
N PHE A 112 -8.21 -14.35 -3.28
CA PHE A 112 -8.64 -15.73 -3.17
C PHE A 112 -7.93 -16.46 -2.01
N MET A 113 -6.62 -16.25 -1.86
CA MET A 113 -5.84 -16.93 -0.81
C MET A 113 -6.24 -16.49 0.60
N LEU A 114 -6.71 -15.25 0.75
CA LEU A 114 -7.14 -14.66 2.01
C LEU A 114 -8.67 -14.53 2.10
N ALA A 115 -9.40 -15.43 1.43
CA ALA A 115 -10.87 -15.39 1.46
C ALA A 115 -11.39 -15.42 2.91
N GLY A 116 -12.25 -14.47 3.26
CA GLY A 116 -12.78 -14.32 4.60
C GLY A 116 -11.90 -13.56 5.59
N ILE A 117 -10.80 -12.95 5.14
CA ILE A 117 -9.97 -12.09 6.01
C ILE A 117 -10.82 -10.95 6.58
N ARG A 118 -10.71 -10.72 7.89
CA ARG A 118 -11.55 -9.75 8.63
C ARG A 118 -10.97 -8.34 8.65
N ILE A 119 -9.71 -8.17 8.32
CA ILE A 119 -9.03 -6.88 8.25
C ILE A 119 -8.78 -6.47 6.80
N PRO A 120 -8.71 -5.17 6.49
CA PRO A 120 -8.32 -4.71 5.16
C PRO A 120 -6.83 -4.97 4.89
N VAL A 121 -6.56 -5.47 3.69
CA VAL A 121 -5.23 -5.56 3.10
C VAL A 121 -5.19 -4.65 1.89
N VAL A 122 -4.41 -3.57 1.96
CA VAL A 122 -4.37 -2.53 0.94
C VAL A 122 -3.01 -2.55 0.26
N LEU A 123 -2.98 -2.95 -1.02
CA LEU A 123 -1.78 -2.89 -1.84
C LEU A 123 -1.61 -1.49 -2.42
N THR A 124 -0.36 -1.04 -2.48
CA THR A 124 0.03 0.22 -3.11
C THR A 124 1.43 0.16 -3.68
N GLY A 125 1.79 1.14 -4.48
CA GLY A 125 3.10 1.25 -5.09
C GLY A 125 3.29 2.64 -5.70
N ALA A 126 4.28 2.80 -6.57
CA ALA A 126 4.54 4.07 -7.23
C ALA A 126 5.07 3.89 -8.65
N GLN A 127 4.82 4.90 -9.49
CA GLN A 127 5.47 5.02 -10.79
C GLN A 127 6.89 5.60 -10.66
N TYR A 128 7.10 6.45 -9.63
CA TYR A 128 8.40 7.06 -9.36
C TYR A 128 8.87 6.72 -7.94
N PRO A 129 10.19 6.48 -7.74
CA PRO A 129 10.75 6.20 -6.42
C PRO A 129 10.37 7.25 -5.37
N ALA A 130 10.03 6.81 -4.16
CA ALA A 130 9.54 7.71 -3.09
C ALA A 130 10.59 8.73 -2.61
N VAL A 131 11.87 8.50 -2.92
CA VAL A 131 12.97 9.44 -2.62
C VAL A 131 12.88 10.74 -3.42
N TYR A 132 12.26 10.72 -4.61
CA TYR A 132 12.13 11.94 -5.42
C TYR A 132 11.04 12.87 -4.84
N PRO A 133 11.27 14.20 -4.87
CA PRO A 133 10.30 15.16 -4.32
C PRO A 133 8.91 15.08 -4.97
N ASP A 134 8.87 14.88 -6.29
CA ASP A 134 7.64 14.84 -7.10
C ASP A 134 7.07 13.43 -7.25
N SER A 135 7.54 12.46 -6.43
CA SER A 135 7.05 11.09 -6.48
C SER A 135 5.58 10.99 -6.06
N ASP A 136 4.86 10.14 -6.78
CA ASP A 136 3.52 9.70 -6.40
C ASP A 136 3.54 8.74 -5.19
N GLY A 137 4.69 8.13 -4.90
CA GLY A 137 4.82 7.08 -3.89
C GLY A 137 4.45 7.53 -2.47
N ARG A 138 4.83 8.76 -2.08
CA ARG A 138 4.49 9.29 -0.74
C ARG A 138 2.99 9.42 -0.56
N ARG A 139 2.31 10.02 -1.54
CA ARG A 139 0.84 10.18 -1.53
C ARG A 139 0.14 8.83 -1.61
N ASN A 140 0.61 7.92 -2.46
CA ASN A 140 0.01 6.59 -2.59
C ASN A 140 0.10 5.81 -1.28
N LEU A 141 1.25 5.85 -0.60
CA LEU A 141 1.43 5.19 0.69
C LEU A 141 0.57 5.83 1.79
N GLU A 142 0.52 7.16 1.85
CA GLU A 142 -0.37 7.89 2.77
C GLU A 142 -1.82 7.48 2.57
N ASN A 143 -2.30 7.51 1.33
CA ASN A 143 -3.68 7.13 0.98
C ASN A 143 -3.98 5.67 1.32
N ALA A 144 -3.02 4.75 1.11
CA ALA A 144 -3.18 3.35 1.47
C ALA A 144 -3.29 3.14 2.99
N ILE A 145 -2.51 3.87 3.79
CA ILE A 145 -2.61 3.82 5.25
C ILE A 145 -3.99 4.34 5.71
N ILE A 146 -4.44 5.47 5.15
CA ILE A 146 -5.77 6.02 5.45
C ILE A 146 -6.87 5.02 5.08
N ALA A 147 -6.80 4.42 3.89
CA ALA A 147 -7.75 3.40 3.45
C ALA A 147 -7.76 2.19 4.40
N ALA A 148 -6.59 1.70 4.81
CA ALA A 148 -6.48 0.58 5.75
C ALA A 148 -7.07 0.90 7.14
N THR A 149 -7.13 2.17 7.54
CA THR A 149 -7.81 2.56 8.79
C THR A 149 -9.33 2.66 8.66
N ALA A 150 -9.86 2.80 7.44
CA ALA A 150 -11.28 3.10 7.22
C ALA A 150 -12.08 1.90 6.69
N LEU A 151 -11.42 0.99 5.99
CA LEU A 151 -12.04 -0.18 5.37
C LEU A 151 -12.32 -1.32 6.37
N THR A 152 -13.15 -2.25 5.90
CA THR A 152 -13.37 -3.56 6.53
C THR A 152 -12.57 -4.64 5.81
N GLY A 153 -12.75 -5.91 6.20
CA GLY A 153 -12.00 -7.03 5.63
C GLY A 153 -12.08 -7.15 4.11
N GLY A 154 -10.98 -7.59 3.53
CA GLY A 154 -10.83 -7.78 2.09
C GLY A 154 -9.49 -7.28 1.56
N VAL A 155 -9.22 -7.56 0.28
CA VAL A 155 -8.00 -7.13 -0.42
C VAL A 155 -8.34 -6.02 -1.40
N TYR A 156 -7.56 -4.95 -1.36
CA TYR A 156 -7.80 -3.72 -2.13
C TYR A 156 -6.51 -3.23 -2.78
N ILE A 157 -6.63 -2.47 -3.86
CA ILE A 157 -5.56 -1.62 -4.39
C ILE A 157 -5.95 -0.16 -4.16
N CYS A 158 -5.04 0.59 -3.54
CA CYS A 158 -5.10 2.05 -3.45
C CYS A 158 -3.98 2.63 -4.30
N PHE A 159 -4.33 3.30 -5.40
CA PHE A 159 -3.36 3.91 -6.30
C PHE A 159 -3.85 5.26 -6.81
N GLY A 160 -2.98 6.27 -6.78
CA GLY A 160 -3.42 7.65 -6.92
C GLY A 160 -4.38 8.00 -5.79
N ASN A 161 -5.54 8.47 -6.17
CA ASN A 161 -6.62 8.75 -5.21
C ASN A 161 -7.73 7.69 -5.23
N SER A 162 -7.56 6.63 -6.03
CA SER A 162 -8.61 5.64 -6.30
C SER A 162 -8.43 4.38 -5.48
N LEU A 163 -9.54 3.87 -4.94
CA LEU A 163 -9.61 2.63 -4.19
C LEU A 163 -10.44 1.60 -4.97
N MET A 164 -9.87 0.43 -5.18
CA MET A 164 -10.43 -0.64 -6.01
C MET A 164 -10.40 -1.97 -5.26
N LEU A 165 -11.31 -2.88 -5.58
CA LEU A 165 -11.18 -4.29 -5.15
C LEU A 165 -9.95 -4.93 -5.81
N GLY A 166 -9.17 -5.68 -5.05
CA GLY A 166 -7.96 -6.33 -5.53
C GLY A 166 -8.17 -7.23 -6.74
N CYS A 167 -9.23 -8.01 -6.75
CA CYS A 167 -9.57 -8.91 -7.87
C CYS A 167 -10.24 -8.21 -9.06
N ARG A 168 -10.45 -6.90 -9.00
CA ARG A 168 -11.06 -6.09 -10.07
C ARG A 168 -10.14 -5.01 -10.62
N ALA A 169 -8.99 -4.82 -10.02
CA ALA A 169 -8.02 -3.83 -10.46
C ALA A 169 -7.14 -4.36 -11.59
N VAL A 170 -6.88 -3.52 -12.59
CA VAL A 170 -5.97 -3.83 -13.70
C VAL A 170 -5.08 -2.62 -13.97
N LYS A 171 -3.79 -2.86 -14.25
CA LYS A 171 -2.88 -1.83 -14.73
C LYS A 171 -3.15 -1.59 -16.21
N THR A 172 -3.74 -0.44 -16.55
CA THR A 172 -4.11 -0.08 -17.93
C THR A 172 -3.10 0.85 -18.59
N ARG A 173 -2.22 1.48 -17.79
CA ARG A 173 -1.20 2.43 -18.30
C ARG A 173 0.15 2.16 -17.64
N THR A 174 1.21 2.23 -18.44
CA THR A 174 2.59 1.93 -17.98
C THR A 174 3.26 3.12 -17.30
N THR A 175 3.00 4.34 -17.74
CA THR A 175 3.72 5.56 -17.29
C THR A 175 2.85 6.58 -16.58
N SER A 176 1.53 6.46 -16.65
CA SER A 176 0.60 7.41 -16.03
C SER A 176 0.53 7.23 -14.52
N LEU A 177 0.40 8.34 -13.78
CA LEU A 177 0.11 8.33 -12.35
C LEU A 177 -1.27 7.74 -12.03
N ASN A 178 -2.19 7.67 -13.01
CA ASN A 178 -3.46 6.96 -12.94
C ASN A 178 -3.33 5.61 -13.69
N ALA A 179 -2.43 4.75 -13.21
CA ALA A 179 -2.05 3.53 -13.90
C ALA A 179 -3.09 2.40 -13.79
N PHE A 180 -3.94 2.42 -12.77
CA PHE A 180 -4.89 1.35 -12.45
C PHE A 180 -6.34 1.78 -12.65
N GLU A 181 -7.16 0.83 -13.09
CA GLU A 181 -8.61 0.99 -13.25
C GLU A 181 -9.35 -0.22 -12.67
N SER A 182 -10.59 0.02 -12.20
CA SER A 182 -11.50 -1.04 -11.79
C SER A 182 -12.28 -1.54 -13.00
N ILE A 183 -12.15 -2.82 -13.35
CA ILE A 183 -12.75 -3.42 -14.54
C ILE A 183 -14.06 -4.11 -14.20
N ASN A 184 -15.13 -3.68 -14.88
CA ASN A 184 -16.50 -4.23 -14.71
C ASN A 184 -16.98 -4.23 -13.25
N TYR A 185 -16.48 -3.29 -12.45
CA TYR A 185 -16.87 -3.11 -11.06
C TYR A 185 -16.65 -1.65 -10.65
N PRO A 186 -17.53 -1.06 -9.83
CA PRO A 186 -17.35 0.33 -9.39
C PRO A 186 -16.11 0.46 -8.51
N TYR A 187 -15.55 1.67 -8.47
CA TYR A 187 -14.54 2.03 -7.46
C TYR A 187 -15.17 1.95 -6.07
N ILE A 188 -14.43 1.43 -5.11
CA ILE A 188 -14.85 1.34 -3.70
C ILE A 188 -14.92 2.72 -3.08
N GLY A 189 -14.00 3.59 -3.46
CA GLY A 189 -13.93 4.95 -2.95
C GLY A 189 -12.79 5.75 -3.53
N THR A 190 -12.63 6.94 -2.98
CA THR A 190 -11.47 7.80 -3.22
C THR A 190 -10.86 8.22 -1.89
N VAL A 191 -9.56 8.47 -1.90
CA VAL A 191 -8.83 9.00 -0.75
C VAL A 191 -8.20 10.33 -1.17
N SER A 192 -8.54 11.40 -0.49
CA SER A 192 -7.94 12.71 -0.68
C SER A 192 -7.99 13.51 0.62
N ASP A 193 -7.05 14.44 0.78
CA ASP A 193 -6.97 15.38 1.90
C ASP A 193 -7.07 14.69 3.28
N GLY A 194 -6.39 13.55 3.41
CA GLY A 194 -6.35 12.80 4.67
C GLY A 194 -7.65 12.07 5.01
N ARG A 195 -8.59 11.92 4.07
CA ARG A 195 -9.91 11.29 4.28
C ARG A 195 -10.25 10.33 3.16
N MET A 196 -10.92 9.25 3.55
CA MET A 196 -11.54 8.33 2.60
C MET A 196 -13.01 8.71 2.40
N LEU A 197 -13.40 8.83 1.13
CA LEU A 197 -14.79 8.96 0.70
C LEU A 197 -15.21 7.65 0.05
N ALA A 198 -16.03 6.87 0.73
CA ALA A 198 -16.56 5.62 0.21
C ALA A 198 -17.67 5.90 -0.80
N LEU A 199 -17.57 5.30 -2.00
CA LEU A 199 -18.60 5.42 -3.04
C LEU A 199 -19.61 4.25 -2.99
N HIS A 200 -19.20 3.06 -2.53
CA HIS A 200 -20.00 1.85 -2.48
C HIS A 200 -19.69 1.01 -1.24
N LEU A 201 -20.25 1.37 -0.08
CA LEU A 201 -20.12 0.57 1.16
C LEU A 201 -21.13 -0.60 1.23
N SER A 202 -22.19 -0.58 0.42
CA SER A 202 -23.28 -1.56 0.49
C SER A 202 -22.98 -2.93 -0.13
N LEU A 203 -21.81 -3.12 -0.77
CA LEU A 203 -21.47 -4.35 -1.48
C LEU A 203 -20.43 -5.21 -0.75
N ILE A 204 -19.99 -4.81 0.45
CA ILE A 204 -19.04 -5.59 1.26
C ILE A 204 -19.74 -6.72 2.02
N HIS A 205 -21.07 -6.76 2.03
CA HIS A 205 -21.87 -7.83 2.63
C HIS A 205 -22.45 -8.75 1.56
N ILE A 206 -21.60 -9.42 0.77
CA ILE A 206 -22.00 -10.68 0.16
C ILE A 206 -21.43 -11.77 1.09
N SER A 207 -22.08 -11.90 2.22
CA SER A 207 -22.06 -13.13 3.01
C SER A 207 -23.26 -13.96 2.56
N GLU A 208 -23.00 -15.07 1.96
CA GLU A 208 -23.67 -16.34 1.80
C GLU A 208 -23.49 -16.89 0.39
#